data_cd0f91950acfc6075c32aceec3229c79
#
_entry.id   cd0f91950acfc6075c32aceec3229c79
#
_cell.length_a   1.000
_cell.length_b   1.000
_cell.length_c   1.000
_cell.angle_alpha   90.00
_cell.angle_beta   90.00
_cell.angle_gamma   90.00
#
_symmetry.space_group_name_H-M   'P 1'
#
loop_
_entity.id
_entity.type
_entity.pdbx_description
1 polymer ?
#
loop_
_entity_poly.entity_id
_entity_poly.type
_entity_poly.pdbx_seq_one_letter_code
_entity_poly.pdbx_strand_id
1 'polypeptide(L)'
;MADINSSRTLTYRPFTERDLPAAQRLSEAFNWPHRIDDWRFVLQLGSGVVAEDETGVVGTALGWPFGASHASLGMVIVSPERQGRGIGRELLARIVDGFGARTVFLHATPAGEPLYAKFGFQPIGTINQHQGAAFQPPLISLPPGERLRPLGTNDGPRLAALASRAAGYPREAVIGALLEVANGIALDRDGELLGFALFRRFGRGHVIGPVVAPDPLRAQALISHWLALNAGIFVRLDVPGDSGLSDWLQGLGLPRVDTVVAMARGDAPARDPALRTFAIVNQALG
;
A
#
# COMPACT_ATOMS: atom_id res chain seq x y z
N MET A 1 5.57 30.31 42.75
CA MET A 1 5.47 29.99 41.34
C MET A 1 6.01 28.58 41.19
N ALA A 2 5.13 27.60 41.11
CA ALA A 2 5.52 26.20 40.97
C ALA A 2 5.87 25.94 39.50
N ASP A 3 7.08 25.42 39.29
CA ASP A 3 7.55 24.95 37.98
C ASP A 3 6.64 23.85 37.43
N ILE A 4 5.76 24.22 36.49
CA ILE A 4 4.95 23.27 35.70
C ILE A 4 5.85 22.80 34.54
N ASN A 5 6.95 22.16 34.84
CA ASN A 5 7.71 21.39 33.87
C ASN A 5 7.59 19.90 34.24
N SER A 6 6.36 19.43 34.31
CA SER A 6 6.09 17.99 34.27
C SER A 6 6.61 17.48 32.93
N SER A 7 7.79 16.89 32.91
CA SER A 7 8.30 16.16 31.75
C SER A 7 7.29 15.02 31.46
N ARG A 8 6.41 15.28 30.50
CA ARG A 8 5.44 14.27 30.02
C ARG A 8 6.20 13.02 29.64
N THR A 9 6.00 11.95 30.38
CA THR A 9 6.73 10.70 30.18
C THR A 9 6.23 10.07 28.88
N LEU A 10 7.06 10.14 27.83
CA LEU A 10 6.79 9.50 26.55
C LEU A 10 7.36 8.08 26.59
N THR A 11 6.53 7.09 26.30
CA THR A 11 6.90 5.67 26.24
C THR A 11 6.71 5.12 24.85
N TYR A 12 7.50 4.11 24.50
CA TYR A 12 7.42 3.40 23.23
C TYR A 12 7.23 1.91 23.51
N ARG A 13 6.19 1.34 22.93
CA ARG A 13 5.83 -0.08 23.11
C ARG A 13 5.32 -0.70 21.84
N PRO A 14 5.23 -2.04 21.75
CA PRO A 14 4.62 -2.72 20.62
C PRO A 14 3.20 -2.24 20.37
N PHE A 15 2.88 -2.07 19.07
CA PHE A 15 1.51 -1.83 18.59
C PHE A 15 0.69 -3.13 18.74
N THR A 16 -0.51 -3.02 19.26
CA THR A 16 -1.43 -4.14 19.48
C THR A 16 -2.84 -3.81 18.97
N GLU A 17 -3.73 -4.79 18.86
CA GLU A 17 -5.12 -4.56 18.42
C GLU A 17 -5.90 -3.53 19.27
N ARG A 18 -5.58 -3.41 20.55
CA ARG A 18 -6.19 -2.40 21.44
C ARG A 18 -5.89 -0.95 21.01
N ASP A 19 -4.85 -0.76 20.21
CA ASP A 19 -4.40 0.56 19.75
C ASP A 19 -5.11 1.00 18.45
N LEU A 20 -5.83 0.08 17.79
CA LEU A 20 -6.52 0.33 16.52
C LEU A 20 -7.45 1.56 16.54
N PRO A 21 -8.28 1.79 17.58
CA PRO A 21 -9.11 2.98 17.63
C PRO A 21 -8.33 4.30 17.72
N ALA A 22 -7.21 4.30 18.44
CA ALA A 22 -6.34 5.47 18.54
C ALA A 22 -5.59 5.72 17.23
N ALA A 23 -5.10 4.67 16.59
CA ALA A 23 -4.44 4.73 15.29
C ALA A 23 -5.37 5.24 14.18
N GLN A 24 -6.63 4.82 14.19
CA GLN A 24 -7.64 5.36 13.27
C GLN A 24 -7.81 6.88 13.48
N ARG A 25 -8.01 7.34 14.72
CA ARG A 25 -8.11 8.78 15.00
C ARG A 25 -6.87 9.56 14.55
N LEU A 26 -5.67 8.99 14.72
CA LEU A 26 -4.45 9.61 14.21
C LEU A 26 -4.48 9.75 12.67
N SER A 27 -4.93 8.72 11.95
CA SER A 27 -5.02 8.81 10.47
C SER A 27 -6.10 9.81 10.03
N GLU A 28 -7.22 9.91 10.74
CA GLU A 28 -8.29 10.89 10.47
C GLU A 28 -7.80 12.34 10.61
N ALA A 29 -6.92 12.63 11.58
CA ALA A 29 -6.32 13.96 11.76
C ALA A 29 -5.49 14.42 10.54
N PHE A 30 -5.04 13.48 9.70
CA PHE A 30 -4.34 13.75 8.43
C PHE A 30 -5.22 13.55 7.19
N ASN A 31 -6.53 13.42 7.37
CA ASN A 31 -7.48 13.12 6.29
C ASN A 31 -7.19 11.79 5.56
N TRP A 32 -6.50 10.86 6.20
CA TRP A 32 -6.31 9.51 5.69
C TRP A 32 -7.54 8.67 6.05
N PRO A 33 -8.30 8.21 5.07
CA PRO A 33 -9.62 7.63 5.31
C PRO A 33 -9.56 6.15 5.72
N HIS A 34 -8.54 5.74 6.48
CA HIS A 34 -8.39 4.36 6.91
C HIS A 34 -9.48 3.99 7.91
N ARG A 35 -10.13 2.86 7.69
CA ARG A 35 -11.06 2.23 8.63
C ARG A 35 -10.28 1.40 9.65
N ILE A 36 -10.91 1.01 10.75
CA ILE A 36 -10.32 0.07 11.73
C ILE A 36 -9.93 -1.24 11.04
N ASP A 37 -10.74 -1.74 10.11
CA ASP A 37 -10.42 -2.97 9.36
C ASP A 37 -9.23 -2.82 8.44
N ASP A 38 -8.99 -1.63 7.86
CA ASP A 38 -7.79 -1.37 7.06
C ASP A 38 -6.52 -1.39 7.94
N TRP A 39 -6.60 -0.85 9.16
CA TRP A 39 -5.54 -0.94 10.16
C TRP A 39 -5.32 -2.37 10.65
N ARG A 40 -6.41 -3.11 10.95
CA ARG A 40 -6.33 -4.51 11.37
C ARG A 40 -5.68 -5.36 10.31
N PHE A 41 -6.07 -5.19 9.04
CA PHE A 41 -5.50 -5.91 7.91
C PHE A 41 -3.98 -5.74 7.80
N VAL A 42 -3.48 -4.52 7.90
CA VAL A 42 -2.03 -4.30 7.83
C VAL A 42 -1.31 -4.77 9.10
N LEU A 43 -1.92 -4.68 10.28
CA LEU A 43 -1.34 -5.19 11.53
C LEU A 43 -1.16 -6.72 11.52
N GLN A 44 -2.09 -7.46 10.95
CA GLN A 44 -2.00 -8.93 10.82
C GLN A 44 -0.81 -9.40 9.97
N LEU A 45 -0.32 -8.56 9.07
CA LEU A 45 0.77 -8.86 8.15
C LEU A 45 2.15 -8.44 8.66
N GLY A 46 2.22 -7.68 9.73
CA GLY A 46 3.47 -7.12 10.23
C GLY A 46 3.45 -6.82 11.71
N SER A 47 4.28 -5.90 12.11
CA SER A 47 4.37 -5.43 13.48
C SER A 47 4.53 -3.91 13.53
N GLY A 48 4.32 -3.32 14.69
CA GLY A 48 4.43 -1.87 14.84
C GLY A 48 4.88 -1.45 16.23
N VAL A 49 5.13 -0.17 16.35
CA VAL A 49 5.44 0.53 17.59
C VAL A 49 4.49 1.71 17.74
N VAL A 50 4.04 1.97 18.95
CA VAL A 50 3.32 3.19 19.33
C VAL A 50 4.18 4.03 20.24
N ALA A 51 4.02 5.35 20.12
CA ALA A 51 4.44 6.33 21.12
C ALA A 51 3.21 6.72 21.95
N GLU A 52 3.33 6.68 23.27
CA GLU A 52 2.24 6.91 24.20
C GLU A 52 2.68 7.90 25.30
N ASP A 53 1.83 8.87 25.60
CA ASP A 53 1.96 9.75 26.75
C ASP A 53 0.72 9.63 27.66
N GLU A 54 0.60 10.47 28.67
CA GLU A 54 -0.54 10.48 29.60
C GLU A 54 -1.91 10.69 28.94
N THR A 55 -1.93 11.18 27.70
CA THR A 55 -3.17 11.35 26.89
C THR A 55 -3.52 10.14 26.05
N GLY A 56 -2.63 9.13 25.99
CA GLY A 56 -2.76 7.91 25.20
C GLY A 56 -1.78 7.85 24.02
N VAL A 57 -2.12 7.10 22.98
CA VAL A 57 -1.29 6.92 21.78
C VAL A 57 -1.21 8.21 20.98
N VAL A 58 -0.02 8.75 20.83
CA VAL A 58 0.30 10.01 20.13
C VAL A 58 1.11 9.80 18.85
N GLY A 59 1.54 8.57 18.58
CA GLY A 59 2.22 8.25 17.34
C GLY A 59 2.27 6.75 17.06
N THR A 60 2.42 6.39 15.79
CA THR A 60 2.50 5.02 15.29
C THR A 60 3.60 4.88 14.24
N ALA A 61 4.15 3.69 14.08
CA ALA A 61 4.89 3.23 12.90
C ALA A 61 4.73 1.73 12.77
N LEU A 62 4.53 1.23 11.54
CA LEU A 62 4.40 -0.20 11.25
C LEU A 62 5.45 -0.62 10.23
N GLY A 63 5.78 -1.92 10.24
CA GLY A 63 6.71 -2.52 9.33
C GLY A 63 6.35 -3.94 8.93
N TRP A 64 6.66 -4.31 7.70
CA TRP A 64 6.29 -5.58 7.07
C TRP A 64 7.52 -6.22 6.42
N PRO A 65 8.06 -7.29 7.00
CA PRO A 65 9.15 -8.04 6.36
C PRO A 65 8.60 -8.90 5.20
N PHE A 66 9.32 -8.91 4.10
CA PHE A 66 9.06 -9.76 2.93
C PHE A 66 10.24 -10.71 2.75
N GLY A 67 10.15 -11.88 3.38
CA GLY A 67 11.24 -12.83 3.44
C GLY A 67 12.47 -12.30 4.18
N ALA A 68 13.65 -12.79 3.80
CA ALA A 68 14.91 -12.42 4.42
C ALA A 68 15.54 -11.12 3.85
N SER A 69 15.13 -10.70 2.66
CA SER A 69 15.84 -9.69 1.88
C SER A 69 15.17 -8.32 1.83
N HIS A 70 13.86 -8.24 2.00
CA HIS A 70 13.11 -7.01 1.80
C HIS A 70 12.14 -6.73 2.94
N ALA A 71 11.76 -5.46 3.10
CA ALA A 71 10.69 -5.03 3.99
C ALA A 71 10.04 -3.74 3.46
N SER A 72 8.82 -3.45 3.91
CA SER A 72 8.26 -2.10 3.80
C SER A 72 7.98 -1.52 5.17
N LEU A 73 7.89 -0.21 5.24
CA LEU A 73 7.43 0.51 6.41
C LEU A 73 6.40 1.57 6.02
N GLY A 74 5.51 1.87 6.94
CA GLY A 74 4.47 2.86 6.71
C GLY A 74 3.67 3.12 7.97
N MET A 75 2.52 3.77 7.81
CA MET A 75 1.65 4.15 8.92
C MET A 75 2.42 4.95 10.00
N VAL A 76 3.42 5.72 9.56
CA VAL A 76 4.22 6.60 10.42
C VAL A 76 3.44 7.89 10.61
N ILE A 77 2.81 8.01 11.74
CA ILE A 77 1.95 9.15 12.08
C ILE A 77 2.34 9.65 13.47
N VAL A 78 2.38 10.96 13.62
CA VAL A 78 2.54 11.62 14.93
C VAL A 78 1.46 12.69 15.03
N SER A 79 0.70 12.68 16.14
CA SER A 79 -0.33 13.67 16.44
C SER A 79 0.20 15.09 16.16
N PRO A 80 -0.58 15.96 15.49
CA PRO A 80 -0.15 17.32 15.14
C PRO A 80 0.39 18.10 16.35
N GLU A 81 -0.24 17.95 17.54
CA GLU A 81 0.17 18.65 18.77
C GLU A 81 1.47 18.12 19.37
N ARG A 82 1.98 17.00 18.87
CA ARG A 82 3.20 16.32 19.37
C ARG A 82 4.34 16.32 18.35
N GLN A 83 4.13 16.89 17.17
CA GLN A 83 5.18 17.01 16.16
C GLN A 83 6.34 17.92 16.62
N GLY A 84 7.48 17.82 15.94
CA GLY A 84 8.68 18.62 16.26
C GLY A 84 9.46 18.16 17.50
N ARG A 85 9.04 17.09 18.20
CA ARG A 85 9.65 16.57 19.44
C ARG A 85 10.50 15.31 19.23
N GLY A 86 10.81 14.94 17.99
CA GLY A 86 11.60 13.76 17.68
C GLY A 86 10.84 12.43 17.71
N ILE A 87 9.54 12.41 18.01
CA ILE A 87 8.73 11.17 18.14
C ILE A 87 8.77 10.34 16.86
N GLY A 88 8.54 10.97 15.69
CA GLY A 88 8.57 10.27 14.41
C GLY A 88 9.94 9.67 14.09
N ARG A 89 11.03 10.36 14.49
CA ARG A 89 12.39 9.84 14.33
C ARG A 89 12.62 8.59 15.17
N GLU A 90 12.18 8.59 16.42
CA GLU A 90 12.35 7.46 17.33
C GLU A 90 11.50 6.25 16.90
N LEU A 91 10.23 6.48 16.50
CA LEU A 91 9.37 5.44 15.94
C LEU A 91 10.00 4.79 14.70
N LEU A 92 10.53 5.61 13.79
CA LEU A 92 11.18 5.14 12.57
C LEU A 92 12.46 4.35 12.90
N ALA A 93 13.30 4.82 13.81
CA ALA A 93 14.51 4.12 14.23
C ALA A 93 14.19 2.70 14.71
N ARG A 94 13.21 2.55 15.61
CA ARG A 94 12.82 1.26 16.16
C ARG A 94 12.33 0.27 15.12
N ILE A 95 11.55 0.74 14.13
CA ILE A 95 11.08 -0.14 13.04
C ILE A 95 12.24 -0.53 12.13
N VAL A 96 13.08 0.44 11.76
CA VAL A 96 14.20 0.22 10.82
C VAL A 96 15.26 -0.72 11.43
N ASP A 97 15.56 -0.57 12.72
CA ASP A 97 16.50 -1.44 13.43
C ASP A 97 16.03 -2.91 13.44
N GLY A 98 14.71 -3.13 13.52
CA GLY A 98 14.11 -4.47 13.45
C GLY A 98 14.24 -5.16 12.08
N PHE A 99 14.57 -4.43 11.03
CA PHE A 99 14.72 -5.00 9.68
C PHE A 99 16.12 -5.55 9.37
N GLY A 100 17.13 -5.16 10.16
CA GLY A 100 18.51 -5.59 9.93
C GLY A 100 19.04 -5.16 8.55
N ALA A 101 19.61 -6.11 7.80
CA ALA A 101 20.22 -5.86 6.50
C ALA A 101 19.22 -5.83 5.30
N ARG A 102 17.92 -5.89 5.55
CA ARG A 102 16.93 -5.88 4.46
C ARG A 102 16.94 -4.56 3.70
N THR A 103 16.68 -4.63 2.41
CA THR A 103 16.24 -3.47 1.64
C THR A 103 14.85 -3.06 2.10
N VAL A 104 14.68 -1.79 2.44
CA VAL A 104 13.43 -1.26 3.01
C VAL A 104 12.80 -0.26 2.06
N PHE A 105 11.51 -0.40 1.78
CA PHE A 105 10.72 0.51 0.96
C PHE A 105 9.70 1.28 1.78
N LEU A 106 9.34 2.44 1.28
CA LEU A 106 8.22 3.23 1.81
C LEU A 106 7.65 4.15 0.74
N HIS A 107 6.47 4.71 1.02
CA HIS A 107 5.88 5.77 0.24
C HIS A 107 5.76 7.02 1.12
N ALA A 108 6.58 8.02 0.82
CA ALA A 108 6.68 9.24 1.61
C ALA A 108 5.70 10.29 1.12
N THR A 109 4.93 10.88 2.03
CA THR A 109 4.29 12.17 1.77
C THR A 109 5.36 13.26 1.66
N PRO A 110 5.09 14.39 0.99
CA PRO A 110 6.05 15.51 0.93
C PRO A 110 6.54 15.98 2.31
N ALA A 111 5.69 15.95 3.32
CA ALA A 111 6.04 16.30 4.70
C ALA A 111 6.95 15.27 5.38
N GLY A 112 6.85 13.99 5.01
CA GLY A 112 7.64 12.90 5.58
C GLY A 112 8.99 12.68 4.91
N GLU A 113 9.13 13.04 3.65
CA GLU A 113 10.32 12.77 2.84
C GLU A 113 11.64 13.22 3.50
N PRO A 114 11.75 14.44 4.08
CA PRO A 114 12.98 14.90 4.73
C PRO A 114 13.39 14.03 5.93
N LEU A 115 12.44 13.42 6.63
CA LEU A 115 12.73 12.51 7.72
C LEU A 115 13.37 11.22 7.20
N TYR A 116 12.79 10.62 6.17
CA TYR A 116 13.28 9.37 5.59
C TYR A 116 14.66 9.53 4.92
N ALA A 117 14.90 10.66 4.25
CA ALA A 117 16.22 10.98 3.69
C ALA A 117 17.33 10.96 4.75
N LYS A 118 17.06 11.44 5.99
CA LYS A 118 18.00 11.37 7.11
C LYS A 118 18.30 9.96 7.60
N PHE A 119 17.47 8.97 7.25
CA PHE A 119 17.68 7.54 7.52
C PHE A 119 18.31 6.80 6.35
N GLY A 120 18.77 7.52 5.32
CA GLY A 120 19.45 6.96 4.16
C GLY A 120 18.51 6.43 3.07
N PHE A 121 17.21 6.75 3.13
CA PHE A 121 16.29 6.43 2.05
C PHE A 121 16.51 7.38 0.87
N GLN A 122 16.47 6.84 -0.34
CA GLN A 122 16.60 7.58 -1.59
C GLN A 122 15.32 7.43 -2.43
N PRO A 123 14.90 8.48 -3.15
CA PRO A 123 13.80 8.38 -4.10
C PRO A 123 14.09 7.36 -5.20
N ILE A 124 13.11 6.50 -5.50
CA ILE A 124 13.16 5.49 -6.56
C ILE A 124 12.00 5.59 -7.55
N GLY A 125 11.10 6.54 -7.37
CA GLY A 125 9.94 6.75 -8.22
C GLY A 125 8.83 7.48 -7.47
N THR A 126 7.62 7.43 -8.04
CA THR A 126 6.42 8.02 -7.45
C THR A 126 5.25 7.05 -7.51
N ILE A 127 4.26 7.25 -6.64
CA ILE A 127 2.95 6.61 -6.72
C ILE A 127 1.91 7.71 -6.86
N ASN A 128 1.13 7.64 -7.92
CA ASN A 128 0.00 8.52 -8.19
C ASN A 128 -1.28 7.90 -7.64
N GLN A 129 -1.96 8.62 -6.74
CA GLN A 129 -3.25 8.21 -6.21
C GLN A 129 -4.36 8.74 -7.11
N HIS A 130 -5.11 7.84 -7.73
CA HIS A 130 -6.33 8.12 -8.48
C HIS A 130 -7.55 7.67 -7.70
N GLN A 131 -8.60 8.49 -7.68
CA GLN A 131 -9.85 8.12 -7.01
C GLN A 131 -11.04 8.90 -7.56
N GLY A 132 -12.22 8.28 -7.45
CA GLY A 132 -13.48 8.90 -7.88
C GLY A 132 -14.61 7.87 -7.91
N ALA A 133 -15.77 8.28 -8.40
CA ALA A 133 -16.84 7.36 -8.70
C ALA A 133 -16.48 6.54 -9.95
N ALA A 134 -16.65 5.23 -9.89
CA ALA A 134 -16.42 4.36 -11.03
C ALA A 134 -17.41 4.66 -12.15
N PHE A 135 -16.90 4.75 -13.36
CA PHE A 135 -17.71 4.84 -14.58
C PHE A 135 -17.60 3.56 -15.39
N GLN A 136 -18.52 3.36 -16.31
CA GLN A 136 -18.40 2.27 -17.27
C GLN A 136 -17.33 2.64 -18.31
N PRO A 137 -16.15 2.00 -18.28
CA PRO A 137 -15.07 2.31 -19.20
C PRO A 137 -15.38 1.73 -20.59
N PRO A 138 -14.71 2.20 -21.67
CA PRO A 138 -14.71 1.53 -22.94
C PRO A 138 -14.22 0.09 -22.83
N LEU A 139 -14.73 -0.78 -23.71
CA LEU A 139 -14.23 -2.14 -23.82
C LEU A 139 -12.76 -2.13 -24.26
N ILE A 140 -11.94 -2.89 -23.57
CA ILE A 140 -10.55 -3.13 -23.95
C ILE A 140 -10.49 -4.50 -24.63
N SER A 141 -10.10 -4.51 -25.90
CA SER A 141 -9.91 -5.77 -26.65
C SER A 141 -8.59 -6.41 -26.23
N LEU A 142 -8.69 -7.64 -25.73
CA LEU A 142 -7.52 -8.45 -25.42
C LEU A 142 -7.01 -9.16 -26.70
N PRO A 143 -5.71 -9.52 -26.76
CA PRO A 143 -5.17 -10.37 -27.81
C PRO A 143 -5.94 -11.70 -27.96
N PRO A 144 -5.91 -12.31 -29.16
CA PRO A 144 -6.55 -13.61 -29.38
C PRO A 144 -6.09 -14.68 -28.37
N GLY A 145 -7.04 -15.47 -27.87
CA GLY A 145 -6.80 -16.51 -26.87
C GLY A 145 -6.75 -16.02 -25.43
N GLU A 146 -6.66 -14.70 -25.20
CA GLU A 146 -6.68 -14.12 -23.86
C GLU A 146 -8.10 -13.75 -23.40
N ARG A 147 -8.37 -13.98 -22.12
CA ARG A 147 -9.67 -13.66 -21.50
C ARG A 147 -9.52 -13.29 -20.03
N LEU A 148 -10.46 -12.52 -19.52
CA LEU A 148 -10.65 -12.35 -18.09
C LEU A 148 -11.60 -13.43 -17.56
N ARG A 149 -11.25 -14.00 -16.41
CA ARG A 149 -12.08 -14.98 -15.70
C ARG A 149 -12.06 -14.77 -14.19
N PRO A 150 -13.09 -15.16 -13.46
CA PRO A 150 -13.03 -15.23 -12.00
C PRO A 150 -11.87 -16.11 -11.52
N LEU A 151 -11.39 -15.84 -10.31
CA LEU A 151 -10.39 -16.69 -9.68
C LEU A 151 -10.98 -18.06 -9.33
N GLY A 152 -10.20 -19.11 -9.63
CA GLY A 152 -10.48 -20.46 -9.15
C GLY A 152 -9.83 -20.73 -7.80
N THR A 153 -10.29 -21.78 -7.12
CA THR A 153 -9.79 -22.20 -5.81
C THR A 153 -8.28 -22.47 -5.76
N ASN A 154 -7.71 -22.88 -6.89
CA ASN A 154 -6.29 -23.25 -7.01
C ASN A 154 -5.40 -22.09 -7.54
N ASP A 155 -5.94 -20.91 -7.76
CA ASP A 155 -5.16 -19.80 -8.33
C ASP A 155 -4.25 -19.11 -7.29
N GLY A 156 -4.55 -19.20 -6.00
CA GLY A 156 -3.83 -18.50 -4.93
C GLY A 156 -2.30 -18.58 -5.02
N PRO A 157 -1.70 -19.78 -5.08
CA PRO A 157 -0.24 -19.92 -5.21
C PRO A 157 0.31 -19.31 -6.51
N ARG A 158 -0.43 -19.38 -7.62
CA ARG A 158 -0.04 -18.82 -8.92
C ARG A 158 -0.06 -17.28 -8.89
N LEU A 159 -1.08 -16.70 -8.24
CA LEU A 159 -1.17 -15.25 -8.00
C LEU A 159 0.01 -14.75 -7.16
N ALA A 160 0.33 -15.47 -6.07
CA ALA A 160 1.45 -15.14 -5.22
C ALA A 160 2.78 -15.18 -5.98
N ALA A 161 2.97 -16.20 -6.84
CA ALA A 161 4.15 -16.30 -7.69
C ALA A 161 4.26 -15.13 -8.68
N LEU A 162 3.15 -14.75 -9.36
CA LEU A 162 3.12 -13.59 -10.25
C LEU A 162 3.42 -12.30 -9.50
N ALA A 163 2.81 -12.09 -8.33
CA ALA A 163 3.05 -10.91 -7.52
C ALA A 163 4.50 -10.82 -7.06
N SER A 164 5.10 -11.94 -6.65
CA SER A 164 6.50 -12.01 -6.21
C SER A 164 7.47 -11.72 -7.36
N ARG A 165 7.21 -12.25 -8.56
CA ARG A 165 7.99 -11.95 -9.78
C ARG A 165 7.91 -10.47 -10.15
N ALA A 166 6.69 -9.89 -10.17
CA ALA A 166 6.47 -8.49 -10.50
C ALA A 166 7.10 -7.53 -9.48
N ALA A 167 7.09 -7.88 -8.20
CA ALA A 167 7.68 -7.08 -7.13
C ALA A 167 9.21 -7.27 -7.02
N GLY A 168 9.72 -8.47 -7.31
CA GLY A 168 11.12 -8.88 -7.11
C GLY A 168 11.43 -9.33 -5.68
N TYR A 169 10.40 -9.58 -4.87
CA TYR A 169 10.50 -10.10 -3.50
C TYR A 169 9.22 -10.86 -3.09
N PRO A 170 9.27 -11.72 -2.06
CA PRO A 170 8.14 -12.56 -1.65
C PRO A 170 6.87 -11.78 -1.36
N ARG A 171 5.73 -12.23 -1.92
CA ARG A 171 4.41 -11.62 -1.73
C ARG A 171 3.36 -12.60 -1.24
N GLU A 172 3.75 -13.84 -0.94
CA GLU A 172 2.84 -14.95 -0.60
C GLU A 172 1.93 -14.60 0.58
N ALA A 173 2.49 -14.07 1.67
CA ALA A 173 1.71 -13.70 2.85
C ALA A 173 0.70 -12.59 2.56
N VAL A 174 1.10 -11.58 1.77
CA VAL A 174 0.21 -10.47 1.39
C VAL A 174 -0.90 -10.94 0.48
N ILE A 175 -0.58 -11.75 -0.55
CA ILE A 175 -1.59 -12.27 -1.47
C ILE A 175 -2.54 -13.24 -0.75
N GLY A 176 -2.01 -14.12 0.12
CA GLY A 176 -2.84 -15.01 0.94
C GLY A 176 -3.87 -14.24 1.77
N ALA A 177 -3.44 -13.22 2.51
CA ALA A 177 -4.34 -12.39 3.31
C ALA A 177 -5.33 -11.59 2.44
N LEU A 178 -4.91 -11.11 1.26
CA LEU A 178 -5.82 -10.40 0.35
C LEU A 178 -6.93 -11.31 -0.18
N LEU A 179 -6.66 -12.57 -0.46
CA LEU A 179 -7.66 -13.51 -0.95
C LEU A 179 -8.77 -13.82 0.06
N GLU A 180 -8.55 -13.56 1.35
CA GLU A 180 -9.58 -13.68 2.40
C GLU A 180 -10.58 -12.51 2.39
N VAL A 181 -10.19 -11.33 1.84
CA VAL A 181 -10.98 -10.09 1.95
C VAL A 181 -11.27 -9.42 0.62
N ALA A 182 -10.75 -9.94 -0.48
CA ALA A 182 -10.88 -9.36 -1.82
C ALA A 182 -11.55 -10.30 -2.80
N ASN A 183 -12.28 -9.72 -3.75
CA ASN A 183 -12.65 -10.39 -4.98
C ASN A 183 -11.52 -10.27 -6.00
N GLY A 184 -11.35 -11.27 -6.84
CA GLY A 184 -10.28 -11.27 -7.82
C GLY A 184 -10.68 -11.75 -9.19
N ILE A 185 -9.97 -11.24 -10.21
CA ILE A 185 -10.04 -11.73 -11.59
C ILE A 185 -8.65 -12.07 -12.09
N ALA A 186 -8.59 -13.07 -12.95
CA ALA A 186 -7.38 -13.52 -13.63
C ALA A 186 -7.43 -13.12 -15.11
N LEU A 187 -6.29 -12.74 -15.65
CA LEU A 187 -6.01 -12.72 -17.08
C LEU A 187 -5.43 -14.07 -17.44
N ASP A 188 -6.13 -14.79 -18.29
CA ASP A 188 -5.84 -16.19 -18.64
C ASP A 188 -5.67 -16.34 -20.15
N ARG A 189 -4.69 -17.14 -20.57
CA ARG A 189 -4.51 -17.58 -21.95
C ARG A 189 -4.32 -19.10 -21.94
N ASP A 190 -5.32 -19.82 -22.41
CA ASP A 190 -5.29 -21.28 -22.51
C ASP A 190 -4.90 -22.01 -21.21
N GLY A 191 -5.34 -21.48 -20.06
CA GLY A 191 -5.02 -22.00 -18.73
C GLY A 191 -3.72 -21.46 -18.13
N GLU A 192 -2.92 -20.69 -18.88
CA GLU A 192 -1.79 -19.96 -18.38
C GLU A 192 -2.25 -18.64 -17.72
N LEU A 193 -1.88 -18.41 -16.47
CA LEU A 193 -2.17 -17.18 -15.75
C LEU A 193 -1.14 -16.12 -16.13
N LEU A 194 -1.56 -15.06 -16.83
CA LEU A 194 -0.70 -13.97 -17.29
C LEU A 194 -0.70 -12.77 -16.34
N GLY A 195 -1.78 -12.58 -15.59
CA GLY A 195 -1.95 -11.44 -14.71
C GLY A 195 -3.21 -11.56 -13.86
N PHE A 196 -3.42 -10.58 -12.99
CA PHE A 196 -4.62 -10.53 -12.14
C PHE A 196 -4.86 -9.13 -11.59
N ALA A 197 -6.07 -8.91 -11.09
CA ALA A 197 -6.44 -7.74 -10.29
C ALA A 197 -7.33 -8.14 -9.13
N LEU A 198 -7.10 -7.53 -7.97
CA LEU A 198 -7.93 -7.69 -6.78
C LEU A 198 -8.74 -6.42 -6.51
N PHE A 199 -9.92 -6.61 -5.91
CA PHE A 199 -10.87 -5.56 -5.57
C PHE A 199 -11.40 -5.79 -4.16
N ARG A 200 -11.27 -4.80 -3.27
CA ARG A 200 -11.72 -4.92 -1.88
C ARG A 200 -12.20 -3.60 -1.28
N ARG A 201 -12.92 -3.68 -0.19
CA ARG A 201 -13.23 -2.51 0.64
C ARG A 201 -11.93 -1.88 1.15
N PHE A 202 -11.86 -0.56 1.06
CA PHE A 202 -10.74 0.22 1.59
C PHE A 202 -11.15 1.68 1.73
N GLY A 203 -10.82 2.28 2.86
CA GLY A 203 -11.07 3.69 3.11
C GLY A 203 -12.53 4.09 2.86
N ARG A 204 -12.73 5.13 2.05
CA ARG A 204 -14.07 5.66 1.71
C ARG A 204 -14.91 4.76 0.83
N GLY A 205 -14.30 3.81 0.14
CA GLY A 205 -14.99 2.94 -0.81
C GLY A 205 -14.25 1.64 -1.03
N HIS A 206 -13.70 1.46 -2.23
CA HIS A 206 -12.96 0.26 -2.60
C HIS A 206 -11.60 0.64 -3.22
N VAL A 207 -10.67 -0.31 -3.21
CA VAL A 207 -9.40 -0.22 -3.92
C VAL A 207 -9.32 -1.31 -4.98
N ILE A 208 -8.83 -0.95 -6.16
CA ILE A 208 -8.39 -1.90 -7.19
C ILE A 208 -6.87 -2.02 -7.04
N GLY A 209 -6.44 -3.13 -6.49
CA GLY A 209 -5.02 -3.41 -6.23
C GLY A 209 -4.78 -4.64 -5.34
N PRO A 210 -3.68 -5.40 -5.60
CA PRO A 210 -2.72 -5.16 -6.67
C PRO A 210 -3.28 -5.48 -8.06
N VAL A 211 -2.73 -4.80 -9.08
CA VAL A 211 -2.91 -5.15 -10.48
C VAL A 211 -1.56 -5.56 -11.03
N VAL A 212 -1.44 -6.80 -11.43
CA VAL A 212 -0.22 -7.39 -12.00
C VAL A 212 -0.52 -7.83 -13.42
N ALA A 213 0.26 -7.37 -14.39
CA ALA A 213 0.06 -7.65 -15.80
C ALA A 213 1.38 -7.56 -16.59
N PRO A 214 1.45 -8.13 -17.80
CA PRO A 214 2.61 -7.99 -18.69
C PRO A 214 2.82 -6.56 -19.20
N ASP A 215 1.73 -5.83 -19.48
CA ASP A 215 1.78 -4.51 -20.12
C ASP A 215 0.56 -3.64 -19.75
N PRO A 216 0.59 -2.33 -20.12
CA PRO A 216 -0.49 -1.39 -19.81
C PRO A 216 -1.85 -1.79 -20.41
N LEU A 217 -1.92 -2.37 -21.62
CA LEU A 217 -3.18 -2.78 -22.26
C LEU A 217 -3.91 -3.82 -21.41
N ARG A 218 -3.18 -4.83 -20.94
CA ARG A 218 -3.73 -5.90 -20.11
C ARG A 218 -4.10 -5.40 -18.71
N ALA A 219 -3.31 -4.48 -18.16
CA ALA A 219 -3.65 -3.81 -16.91
C ALA A 219 -4.95 -2.98 -17.03
N GLN A 220 -5.11 -2.24 -18.14
CA GLN A 220 -6.33 -1.49 -18.43
C GLN A 220 -7.55 -2.43 -18.54
N ALA A 221 -7.42 -3.59 -19.18
CA ALA A 221 -8.51 -4.56 -19.27
C ALA A 221 -8.94 -5.08 -17.89
N LEU A 222 -7.97 -5.42 -17.02
CA LEU A 222 -8.22 -5.85 -15.64
C LEU A 222 -8.90 -4.76 -14.80
N ILE A 223 -8.43 -3.52 -14.90
CA ILE A 223 -9.01 -2.37 -14.19
C ILE A 223 -10.42 -2.07 -14.71
N SER A 224 -10.60 -2.04 -16.05
CA SER A 224 -11.88 -1.77 -16.69
C SER A 224 -12.97 -2.75 -16.26
N HIS A 225 -12.62 -4.02 -16.07
CA HIS A 225 -13.56 -5.02 -15.55
C HIS A 225 -14.15 -4.60 -14.20
N TRP A 226 -13.31 -4.20 -13.25
CA TRP A 226 -13.76 -3.77 -11.92
C TRP A 226 -14.54 -2.46 -11.96
N LEU A 227 -14.13 -1.51 -12.79
CA LEU A 227 -14.85 -0.25 -12.96
C LEU A 227 -16.25 -0.47 -13.56
N ALA A 228 -16.38 -1.35 -14.58
CA ALA A 228 -17.65 -1.66 -15.21
C ALA A 228 -18.64 -2.34 -14.25
N LEU A 229 -18.17 -3.30 -13.44
CA LEU A 229 -19.00 -4.01 -12.47
C LEU A 229 -19.42 -3.13 -11.26
N ASN A 230 -18.75 -2.01 -11.04
CA ASN A 230 -18.92 -1.17 -9.87
C ASN A 230 -19.22 0.29 -10.23
N ALA A 231 -19.98 0.51 -11.30
CA ALA A 231 -20.38 1.85 -11.71
C ALA A 231 -21.11 2.60 -10.59
N GLY A 232 -20.70 3.85 -10.32
CA GLY A 232 -21.22 4.69 -9.25
C GLY A 232 -20.57 4.46 -7.87
N ILE A 233 -19.74 3.44 -7.71
CA ILE A 233 -19.02 3.18 -6.46
C ILE A 233 -17.71 3.99 -6.44
N PHE A 234 -17.38 4.55 -5.26
CA PHE A 234 -16.09 5.22 -5.07
C PHE A 234 -14.95 4.20 -5.06
N VAL A 235 -14.00 4.41 -5.97
CA VAL A 235 -12.81 3.56 -6.10
C VAL A 235 -11.52 4.37 -5.97
N ARG A 236 -10.47 3.70 -5.53
CA ARG A 236 -9.10 4.20 -5.47
C ARG A 236 -8.16 3.26 -6.21
N LEU A 237 -7.17 3.82 -6.89
CA LEU A 237 -6.00 3.12 -7.44
C LEU A 237 -4.76 3.92 -7.05
N ASP A 238 -3.76 3.22 -6.55
CA ASP A 238 -2.41 3.76 -6.31
C ASP A 238 -1.48 3.17 -7.38
N VAL A 239 -1.13 3.96 -8.39
CA VAL A 239 -0.39 3.47 -9.57
C VAL A 239 1.03 4.03 -9.60
N PRO A 240 2.07 3.24 -9.95
CA PRO A 240 3.41 3.75 -10.17
C PRO A 240 3.40 4.87 -11.22
N GLY A 241 4.19 5.93 -10.99
CA GLY A 241 4.21 7.10 -11.85
C GLY A 241 4.66 6.79 -13.29
N ASP A 242 5.47 5.75 -13.45
CA ASP A 242 5.96 5.22 -14.75
C ASP A 242 5.06 4.12 -15.35
N SER A 243 3.88 3.87 -14.77
CA SER A 243 2.97 2.81 -15.23
C SER A 243 2.32 3.07 -16.59
N GLY A 244 2.27 4.34 -17.03
CA GLY A 244 1.55 4.75 -18.22
C GLY A 244 0.02 4.78 -18.05
N LEU A 245 -0.50 4.64 -16.81
CA LEU A 245 -1.94 4.58 -16.56
C LEU A 245 -2.56 5.91 -16.13
N SER A 246 -1.77 6.88 -15.65
CA SER A 246 -2.32 8.09 -15.03
C SER A 246 -3.24 8.90 -15.96
N ASP A 247 -2.81 9.16 -17.19
CA ASP A 247 -3.61 9.96 -18.15
C ASP A 247 -4.87 9.20 -18.58
N TRP A 248 -4.77 7.90 -18.75
CA TRP A 248 -5.92 7.04 -19.07
C TRP A 248 -6.94 7.04 -17.91
N LEU A 249 -6.52 6.90 -16.66
CA LEU A 249 -7.39 6.96 -15.48
C LEU A 249 -8.06 8.34 -15.35
N GLN A 250 -7.33 9.43 -15.60
CA GLN A 250 -7.91 10.78 -15.63
C GLN A 250 -8.98 10.91 -16.72
N GLY A 251 -8.72 10.38 -17.91
CA GLY A 251 -9.68 10.33 -19.03
C GLY A 251 -10.94 9.54 -18.69
N LEU A 252 -10.88 8.58 -17.77
CA LEU A 252 -12.03 7.84 -17.24
C LEU A 252 -12.77 8.56 -16.10
N GLY A 253 -12.39 9.78 -15.74
CA GLY A 253 -12.99 10.51 -14.63
C GLY A 253 -12.48 10.11 -13.24
N LEU A 254 -11.31 9.46 -13.17
CA LEU A 254 -10.59 9.16 -11.94
C LEU A 254 -9.38 10.11 -11.82
N PRO A 255 -9.56 11.35 -11.34
CA PRO A 255 -8.49 12.33 -11.26
C PRO A 255 -7.37 11.84 -10.34
N ARG A 256 -6.15 12.28 -10.65
CA ARG A 256 -5.03 12.17 -9.71
C ARG A 256 -5.22 13.21 -8.59
N VAL A 257 -5.39 12.71 -7.38
CA VAL A 257 -5.68 13.55 -6.19
C VAL A 257 -4.46 13.73 -5.29
N ASP A 258 -3.45 12.84 -5.42
CA ASP A 258 -2.22 12.91 -4.64
C ASP A 258 -1.06 12.21 -5.39
N THR A 259 0.15 12.55 -5.01
CA THR A 259 1.38 11.87 -5.45
C THR A 259 2.33 11.75 -4.27
N VAL A 260 2.79 10.54 -3.99
CA VAL A 260 3.79 10.27 -2.97
C VAL A 260 5.09 9.76 -3.59
N VAL A 261 6.19 10.00 -2.90
CA VAL A 261 7.53 9.57 -3.36
C VAL A 261 7.77 8.15 -2.87
N ALA A 262 8.01 7.24 -3.81
CA ALA A 262 8.52 5.91 -3.48
C ALA A 262 10.00 6.03 -3.13
N MET A 263 10.39 5.57 -1.96
CA MET A 263 11.76 5.63 -1.48
C MET A 263 12.25 4.25 -1.06
N ALA A 264 13.55 4.02 -1.19
CA ALA A 264 14.21 2.80 -0.74
C ALA A 264 15.50 3.08 0.01
N ARG A 265 15.85 2.18 0.93
CA ARG A 265 17.17 2.06 1.54
C ARG A 265 17.70 0.66 1.29
N GLY A 266 18.75 0.54 0.52
CA GLY A 266 19.31 -0.70 -0.02
C GLY A 266 19.10 -0.83 -1.54
N ASP A 267 19.41 -2.00 -2.09
CA ASP A 267 19.41 -2.24 -3.52
C ASP A 267 17.99 -2.37 -4.09
N ALA A 268 17.83 -1.97 -5.35
CA ALA A 268 16.56 -2.16 -6.06
C ALA A 268 16.25 -3.66 -6.22
N PRO A 269 14.98 -4.07 -6.08
CA PRO A 269 14.60 -5.47 -6.26
C PRO A 269 14.77 -5.93 -7.71
N ALA A 270 15.18 -7.19 -7.88
CA ALA A 270 15.30 -7.83 -9.20
C ALA A 270 13.90 -8.24 -9.69
N ARG A 271 13.21 -7.33 -10.39
CA ARG A 271 11.89 -7.56 -10.97
C ARG A 271 11.98 -8.37 -12.27
N ASP A 272 10.96 -9.17 -12.55
CA ASP A 272 10.82 -9.79 -13.86
C ASP A 272 10.47 -8.71 -14.91
N PRO A 273 11.27 -8.53 -15.97
CA PRO A 273 11.03 -7.50 -16.99
C PRO A 273 9.75 -7.75 -17.80
N ALA A 274 9.25 -9.00 -17.84
CA ALA A 274 8.03 -9.38 -18.56
C ALA A 274 6.75 -9.17 -17.74
N LEU A 275 6.85 -8.71 -16.48
CA LEU A 275 5.71 -8.60 -15.58
C LEU A 275 5.84 -7.37 -14.68
N ARG A 276 4.78 -6.59 -14.54
CA ARG A 276 4.77 -5.36 -13.75
C ARG A 276 3.59 -5.29 -12.78
N THR A 277 3.81 -4.60 -11.68
CA THR A 277 2.74 -4.11 -10.81
C THR A 277 2.25 -2.75 -11.34
N PHE A 278 1.03 -2.69 -11.83
CA PHE A 278 0.38 -1.49 -12.38
C PHE A 278 -0.47 -0.73 -11.36
N ALA A 279 -0.92 -1.40 -10.31
CA ALA A 279 -1.46 -0.76 -9.11
C ALA A 279 -1.00 -1.54 -7.89
N ILE A 280 -0.63 -0.84 -6.83
CA ILE A 280 -0.15 -1.45 -5.59
C ILE A 280 -1.31 -1.84 -4.66
N VAL A 281 -1.03 -2.66 -3.65
CA VAL A 281 -2.02 -3.08 -2.63
C VAL A 281 -2.57 -1.89 -1.85
N ASN A 282 -1.68 -1.08 -1.39
CA ASN A 282 -1.82 0.25 -0.75
C ASN A 282 -0.42 0.83 -0.53
N GLN A 283 -0.34 2.07 -0.07
CA GLN A 283 0.94 2.76 0.14
C GLN A 283 1.78 2.19 1.30
N ALA A 284 1.23 1.31 2.14
CA ALA A 284 1.96 0.68 3.24
C ALA A 284 2.65 -0.62 2.82
N LEU A 285 1.97 -1.43 2.02
CA LEU A 285 2.40 -2.79 1.66
C LEU A 285 3.09 -2.88 0.28
N GLY A 286 2.96 -1.84 -0.54
CA GLY A 286 3.47 -1.84 -1.91
C GLY A 286 2.67 -2.64 -2.91
#